data_21fe8b5306e08f9c15c6b76e840cc5e2
#
_entry.id   21fe8b5306e08f9c15c6b76e840cc5e2
#
_cell.length_a   1.000
_cell.length_b   1.000
_cell.length_c   1.000
_cell.angle_alpha   90.00
_cell.angle_beta   90.00
_cell.angle_gamma   90.00
#
_symmetry.space_group_name_H-M   'P 1'
#
loop_
_entity.id
_entity.type
_entity.pdbx_description
1 polymer ?
#
loop_
_entity_poly.entity_id
_entity_poly.type
_entity_poly.pdbx_seq_one_letter_code
_entity_poly.pdbx_strand_id
1 'polypeptide(L)'
;MEMNINEVKNFLPHRYPFLLIDRVISFESGKNLTAIKNISFNEPQFTGHFPNQPIMPGVLIIEAMAQATGILAFKSEVGRPKVGQIYMLVGVDKVRFKRIVEPGDQLEIYAEVVTVKRGMWKFNCTAKVEGELVTSAEILCTQKKANN
;
A
#
# COMPACT_ATOMS: atom_id res chain seq x y z
N MET A 1 -5.74 5.32 -16.07
CA MET A 1 -4.87 4.31 -15.43
C MET A 1 -3.43 4.77 -15.54
N GLU A 2 -2.77 4.97 -14.41
CA GLU A 2 -1.37 5.42 -14.39
C GLU A 2 -0.37 4.28 -14.49
N MET A 3 -0.68 3.13 -13.86
CA MET A 3 0.24 1.98 -13.85
C MET A 3 -0.54 0.68 -13.84
N ASN A 4 -0.18 -0.23 -14.73
CA ASN A 4 -0.63 -1.62 -14.68
C ASN A 4 0.26 -2.45 -13.75
N ILE A 5 -0.07 -3.72 -13.56
CA ILE A 5 0.65 -4.60 -12.62
C ILE A 5 2.15 -4.75 -12.97
N ASN A 6 2.50 -4.78 -14.24
CA ASN A 6 3.91 -4.90 -14.63
C ASN A 6 4.70 -3.65 -14.26
N GLU A 7 4.08 -2.49 -14.38
CA GLU A 7 4.67 -1.22 -13.96
C GLU A 7 4.78 -1.12 -12.44
N VAL A 8 3.73 -1.56 -11.71
CA VAL A 8 3.77 -1.65 -10.24
C VAL A 8 4.97 -2.48 -9.77
N LYS A 9 5.20 -3.62 -10.40
CA LYS A 9 6.33 -4.50 -10.09
C LYS A 9 7.71 -3.86 -10.29
N ASN A 10 7.80 -2.82 -11.10
CA ASN A 10 9.06 -2.08 -11.27
C ASN A 10 9.40 -1.21 -10.07
N PHE A 11 8.42 -0.86 -9.24
CA PHE A 11 8.62 -0.02 -8.06
C PHE A 11 8.63 -0.80 -6.75
N LEU A 12 7.94 -1.95 -6.70
CA LEU A 12 7.84 -2.77 -5.50
C LEU A 12 8.60 -4.09 -5.67
N PRO A 13 9.44 -4.47 -4.71
CA PRO A 13 10.14 -5.75 -4.75
C PRO A 13 9.25 -6.93 -4.37
N HIS A 14 8.11 -6.66 -3.74
CA HIS A 14 7.16 -7.66 -3.27
C HIS A 14 6.68 -8.55 -4.43
N ARG A 15 6.41 -9.82 -4.14
CA ARG A 15 5.86 -10.78 -5.10
C ARG A 15 4.81 -11.63 -4.40
N TYR A 16 4.15 -12.53 -5.12
CA TYR A 16 3.16 -13.43 -4.54
C TYR A 16 3.72 -14.17 -3.31
N PRO A 17 3.01 -14.25 -2.21
CA PRO A 17 1.62 -13.79 -2.00
C PRO A 17 1.52 -12.39 -1.36
N PHE A 18 2.59 -11.61 -1.37
CA PHE A 18 2.72 -10.37 -0.58
C PHE A 18 2.74 -9.09 -1.41
N LEU A 19 2.56 -9.17 -2.72
CA LEU A 19 2.35 -7.98 -3.55
C LEU A 19 0.86 -7.63 -3.49
N LEU A 20 0.52 -6.51 -2.84
CA LEU A 20 -0.86 -6.17 -2.49
C LEU A 20 -1.39 -4.95 -3.26
N ILE A 21 -0.75 -4.56 -4.34
CA ILE A 21 -1.22 -3.49 -5.23
C ILE A 21 -1.40 -4.07 -6.62
N ASP A 22 -2.60 -3.94 -7.16
CA ASP A 22 -2.93 -4.46 -8.49
C ASP A 22 -2.80 -3.39 -9.58
N ARG A 23 -3.05 -2.12 -9.23
CA ARG A 23 -3.07 -1.02 -10.19
C ARG A 23 -2.91 0.31 -9.49
N VAL A 24 -2.31 1.27 -10.16
CA VAL A 24 -2.36 2.70 -9.76
C VAL A 24 -3.28 3.41 -10.74
N ILE A 25 -4.30 4.11 -10.22
CA ILE A 25 -5.28 4.80 -11.06
C ILE A 25 -5.03 6.29 -11.16
N SER A 26 -4.35 6.89 -10.17
CA SER A 26 -3.94 8.30 -10.25
C SER A 26 -2.66 8.54 -9.45
N PHE A 27 -1.90 9.54 -9.88
CA PHE A 27 -0.63 9.88 -9.24
C PHE A 27 -0.31 11.36 -9.49
N GLU A 28 0.08 12.05 -8.43
CA GLU A 28 0.63 13.40 -8.49
C GLU A 28 1.95 13.42 -7.72
N SER A 29 3.04 13.70 -8.43
CA SER A 29 4.41 13.65 -7.89
C SER A 29 4.57 14.49 -6.63
N GLY A 30 5.09 13.88 -5.58
CA GLY A 30 5.32 14.53 -4.29
C GLY A 30 4.07 14.83 -3.48
N LYS A 31 2.89 14.45 -3.95
CA LYS A 31 1.62 14.78 -3.31
C LYS A 31 0.78 13.58 -2.95
N ASN A 32 0.25 12.86 -3.94
CA ASN A 32 -0.69 11.78 -3.66
C ASN A 32 -0.71 10.69 -4.73
N LEU A 33 -1.33 9.58 -4.37
CA LEU A 33 -1.52 8.45 -5.26
C LEU A 33 -2.79 7.71 -4.84
N THR A 34 -3.52 7.19 -5.83
CA THR A 34 -4.63 6.28 -5.61
C THR A 34 -4.32 4.95 -6.29
N ALA A 35 -4.42 3.88 -5.51
CA ALA A 35 -4.14 2.51 -5.96
C ALA A 35 -5.33 1.60 -5.70
N ILE A 36 -5.33 0.46 -6.37
CA ILE A 36 -6.36 -0.56 -6.23
C ILE A 36 -5.75 -1.88 -5.79
N LYS A 37 -6.39 -2.51 -4.80
CA LYS A 37 -6.18 -3.89 -4.40
C LYS A 37 -7.51 -4.63 -4.55
N ASN A 38 -7.56 -5.62 -5.43
CA ASN A 38 -8.71 -6.51 -5.52
C ASN A 38 -8.61 -7.59 -4.45
N ILE A 39 -9.70 -7.81 -3.72
CA ILE A 39 -9.77 -8.85 -2.70
C ILE A 39 -10.42 -10.08 -3.31
N SER A 40 -9.64 -11.14 -3.47
CA SER A 40 -10.09 -12.40 -4.05
C SER A 40 -10.04 -13.52 -3.02
N PHE A 41 -11.05 -14.39 -3.04
CA PHE A 41 -11.00 -15.60 -2.23
C PHE A 41 -9.80 -16.50 -2.58
N ASN A 42 -9.24 -16.33 -3.77
CA ASN A 42 -8.05 -17.04 -4.23
C ASN A 42 -6.74 -16.39 -3.71
N GLU A 43 -6.72 -16.05 -2.43
CA GLU A 43 -5.53 -15.54 -1.73
C GLU A 43 -5.28 -16.37 -0.48
N PRO A 44 -4.03 -16.68 -0.14
CA PRO A 44 -3.71 -17.66 0.89
C PRO A 44 -4.16 -17.30 2.30
N GLN A 45 -4.27 -16.01 2.65
CA GLN A 45 -4.66 -15.59 4.00
C GLN A 45 -6.08 -16.02 4.38
N PHE A 46 -6.96 -16.21 3.39
CA PHE A 46 -8.35 -16.60 3.68
C PHE A 46 -8.52 -18.05 4.09
N THR A 47 -7.48 -18.86 3.91
CA THR A 47 -7.48 -20.24 4.41
C THR A 47 -7.57 -20.26 5.92
N GLY A 48 -6.91 -19.34 6.60
CA GLY A 48 -6.84 -19.30 8.06
C GLY A 48 -7.58 -18.14 8.72
N HIS A 49 -7.95 -17.10 7.98
CA HIS A 49 -8.51 -15.88 8.55
C HIS A 49 -9.87 -15.53 7.93
N PHE A 50 -10.95 -16.23 8.20
CA PHE A 50 -11.08 -17.41 9.03
C PHE A 50 -11.71 -18.54 8.21
N PRO A 51 -11.56 -19.84 8.57
CA PRO A 51 -12.02 -20.94 7.74
C PRO A 51 -13.48 -20.87 7.30
N ASN A 52 -14.36 -20.42 8.18
CA ASN A 52 -15.80 -20.32 7.89
C ASN A 52 -16.28 -18.89 7.60
N GLN A 53 -15.40 -17.91 7.69
CA GLN A 53 -15.72 -16.50 7.39
C GLN A 53 -14.47 -15.78 6.92
N PRO A 54 -14.26 -15.68 5.61
CA PRO A 54 -13.06 -15.01 5.09
C PRO A 54 -13.16 -13.50 5.32
N ILE A 55 -12.19 -12.98 6.04
CA ILE A 55 -12.07 -11.55 6.35
C ILE A 55 -10.66 -11.12 5.99
N MET A 56 -10.53 -10.01 5.25
CA MET A 56 -9.22 -9.44 4.95
C MET A 56 -8.57 -8.97 6.25
N PRO A 57 -7.41 -9.54 6.63
CA PRO A 57 -6.73 -9.10 7.84
C PRO A 57 -6.42 -7.61 7.79
N GLY A 58 -6.76 -6.89 8.87
CA GLY A 58 -6.48 -5.46 8.96
C GLY A 58 -5.01 -5.13 8.80
N VAL A 59 -4.12 -5.97 9.33
CA VAL A 59 -2.67 -5.80 9.17
C VAL A 59 -2.22 -5.86 7.71
N LEU A 60 -2.92 -6.63 6.86
CA LEU A 60 -2.61 -6.67 5.43
C LEU A 60 -3.17 -5.46 4.68
N ILE A 61 -4.25 -4.86 5.17
CA ILE A 61 -4.72 -3.57 4.63
C ILE A 61 -3.67 -2.49 4.90
N ILE A 62 -3.11 -2.46 6.10
CA ILE A 62 -2.00 -1.56 6.45
C ILE A 62 -0.80 -1.81 5.55
N GLU A 63 -0.46 -3.07 5.31
CA GLU A 63 0.64 -3.41 4.39
C GLU A 63 0.37 -2.92 2.97
N ALA A 64 -0.86 -3.08 2.46
CA ALA A 64 -1.23 -2.55 1.15
C ALA A 64 -1.09 -1.03 1.09
N MET A 65 -1.48 -0.31 2.16
CA MET A 65 -1.26 1.13 2.28
C MET A 65 0.23 1.47 2.24
N ALA A 66 1.06 0.73 2.98
CA ALA A 66 2.51 0.93 2.98
C ALA A 66 3.10 0.74 1.59
N GLN A 67 2.64 -0.27 0.86
CA GLN A 67 3.08 -0.51 -0.52
C GLN A 67 2.67 0.65 -1.44
N ALA A 68 1.45 1.16 -1.31
CA ALA A 68 1.01 2.34 -2.07
C ALA A 68 1.91 3.55 -1.78
N THR A 69 2.27 3.78 -0.51
CA THR A 69 3.21 4.86 -0.15
C THR A 69 4.59 4.63 -0.77
N GLY A 70 5.03 3.38 -0.86
CA GLY A 70 6.29 3.04 -1.52
C GLY A 70 6.32 3.45 -2.99
N ILE A 71 5.25 3.16 -3.71
CA ILE A 71 5.13 3.59 -5.12
C ILE A 71 5.14 5.13 -5.20
N LEU A 72 4.38 5.79 -4.33
CA LEU A 72 4.32 7.26 -4.30
C LEU A 72 5.70 7.87 -4.07
N ALA A 73 6.44 7.37 -3.10
CA ALA A 73 7.78 7.85 -2.79
C ALA A 73 8.75 7.62 -3.95
N PHE A 74 8.83 6.39 -4.45
CA PHE A 74 9.78 6.03 -5.51
C PHE A 74 9.47 6.71 -6.85
N LYS A 75 8.18 6.81 -7.19
CA LYS A 75 7.79 7.46 -8.44
C LYS A 75 7.94 8.98 -8.38
N SER A 76 7.86 9.57 -7.18
CA SER A 76 8.05 11.00 -6.96
C SER A 76 9.51 11.43 -7.03
N GLU A 77 10.45 10.54 -6.72
CA GLU A 77 11.86 10.78 -6.93
C GLU A 77 12.21 10.57 -8.40
N VAL A 78 13.16 11.35 -8.90
CA VAL A 78 13.55 11.27 -10.32
C VAL A 78 14.15 9.90 -10.62
N GLY A 79 13.38 9.07 -11.35
CA GLY A 79 13.81 7.75 -11.78
C GLY A 79 13.37 6.61 -10.86
N ARG A 80 13.80 5.39 -11.24
CA ARG A 80 13.53 4.16 -10.48
C ARG A 80 14.26 4.17 -9.15
N PRO A 81 13.81 3.37 -8.17
CA PRO A 81 14.58 3.18 -6.94
C PRO A 81 16.04 2.89 -7.28
N LYS A 82 16.95 3.58 -6.61
CA LYS A 82 18.38 3.35 -6.82
C LYS A 82 18.72 1.93 -6.41
N VAL A 83 19.56 1.28 -7.18
CA VAL A 83 20.06 -0.06 -6.84
C VAL A 83 20.60 -0.06 -5.40
N GLY A 84 20.17 -1.04 -4.59
CA GLY A 84 20.58 -1.18 -3.21
C GLY A 84 19.79 -0.36 -2.20
N GLN A 85 18.75 0.35 -2.60
CA GLN A 85 17.85 1.02 -1.66
C GLN A 85 16.64 0.15 -1.36
N ILE A 86 16.26 0.09 -0.09
CA ILE A 86 15.04 -0.53 0.37
C ILE A 86 14.15 0.51 1.06
N TYR A 87 12.86 0.31 0.94
CA TYR A 87 11.83 1.16 1.53
C TYR A 87 11.21 0.40 2.69
N MET A 88 11.37 0.93 3.90
CA MET A 88 10.99 0.24 5.13
C MET A 88 9.88 0.97 5.86
N LEU A 89 8.87 0.20 6.30
CA LEU A 89 7.87 0.67 7.23
C LEU A 89 8.52 0.87 8.59
N VAL A 90 8.44 2.08 9.15
CA VAL A 90 9.04 2.45 10.43
C VAL A 90 7.99 2.58 11.52
N GLY A 91 6.82 3.10 11.17
CA GLY A 91 5.78 3.31 12.16
C GLY A 91 4.40 3.41 11.52
N VAL A 92 3.39 3.10 12.32
CA VAL A 92 1.98 3.22 11.96
C VAL A 92 1.26 3.84 13.15
N ASP A 93 0.56 4.94 12.92
CA ASP A 93 -0.18 5.66 13.94
C ASP A 93 -1.62 5.90 13.55
N LYS A 94 -2.47 6.16 14.53
CA LYS A 94 -3.87 6.56 14.35
C LYS A 94 -4.64 5.60 13.44
N VAL A 95 -4.39 4.31 13.61
CA VAL A 95 -5.07 3.27 12.83
C VAL A 95 -6.53 3.16 13.29
N ARG A 96 -7.45 3.14 12.33
CA ARG A 96 -8.86 2.90 12.55
C ARG A 96 -9.38 1.90 11.53
N PHE A 97 -10.03 0.84 12.01
CA PHE A 97 -10.75 -0.12 11.18
C PHE A 97 -12.23 0.12 11.36
N LYS A 98 -12.90 0.59 10.32
CA LYS A 98 -14.29 1.04 10.39
C LYS A 98 -15.29 0.00 9.93
N ARG A 99 -14.81 -0.97 9.14
CA ARG A 99 -15.65 -1.96 8.48
C ARG A 99 -14.81 -3.16 8.08
N ILE A 100 -15.44 -4.34 8.09
CA ILE A 100 -14.85 -5.58 7.57
C ILE A 100 -14.72 -5.50 6.04
N VAL A 101 -13.59 -5.99 5.53
CA VAL A 101 -13.33 -6.17 4.10
C VAL A 101 -13.29 -7.67 3.82
N GLU A 102 -13.96 -8.09 2.76
CA GLU A 102 -14.14 -9.51 2.42
C GLU A 102 -13.88 -9.78 0.94
N PRO A 103 -13.66 -11.06 0.54
CA PRO A 103 -13.50 -11.41 -0.87
C PRO A 103 -14.68 -10.89 -1.71
N GLY A 104 -14.35 -10.32 -2.87
CA GLY A 104 -15.29 -9.62 -3.73
C GLY A 104 -15.22 -8.11 -3.62
N ASP A 105 -14.68 -7.59 -2.52
CA ASP A 105 -14.46 -6.15 -2.36
C ASP A 105 -13.25 -5.69 -3.18
N GLN A 106 -13.31 -4.44 -3.64
CA GLN A 106 -12.16 -3.76 -4.22
C GLN A 106 -11.76 -2.63 -3.30
N LEU A 107 -10.54 -2.66 -2.78
CA LEU A 107 -9.98 -1.57 -1.99
C LEU A 107 -9.46 -0.48 -2.91
N GLU A 108 -9.92 0.73 -2.69
CA GLU A 108 -9.32 1.93 -3.24
C GLU A 108 -8.46 2.57 -2.15
N ILE A 109 -7.16 2.57 -2.35
CA ILE A 109 -6.18 3.05 -1.38
C ILE A 109 -5.68 4.41 -1.82
N TYR A 110 -5.88 5.41 -0.97
CA TYR A 110 -5.38 6.77 -1.18
C TYR A 110 -4.25 7.03 -0.20
N ALA A 111 -3.14 7.52 -0.71
CA ALA A 111 -1.99 7.94 0.09
C ALA A 111 -1.62 9.37 -0.26
N GLU A 112 -1.39 10.21 0.76
CA GLU A 112 -0.89 11.56 0.55
C GLU A 112 0.32 11.84 1.41
N VAL A 113 1.28 12.58 0.86
CA VAL A 113 2.49 12.98 1.56
C VAL A 113 2.14 14.09 2.55
N VAL A 114 2.51 13.90 3.82
CA VAL A 114 2.38 14.94 4.86
C VAL A 114 3.70 15.69 5.01
N THR A 115 4.80 14.95 5.24
CA THR A 115 6.13 15.53 5.38
C THR A 115 7.20 14.60 4.81
N VAL A 116 8.29 15.19 4.35
CA VAL A 116 9.51 14.48 3.99
C VAL A 116 10.66 15.22 4.68
N LYS A 117 11.32 14.54 5.63
CA LYS A 117 12.44 15.12 6.38
C LYS A 117 13.54 14.08 6.57
N ARG A 118 14.75 14.37 6.10
CA ARG A 118 15.93 13.52 6.31
C ARG A 118 15.72 12.05 5.91
N GLY A 119 15.07 11.83 4.75
CA GLY A 119 14.76 10.49 4.28
C GLY A 119 13.58 9.82 4.95
N MET A 120 12.93 10.50 5.91
CA MET A 120 11.72 10.02 6.56
C MET A 120 10.49 10.58 5.87
N TRP A 121 9.63 9.70 5.40
CA TRP A 121 8.39 10.05 4.73
C TRP A 121 7.20 9.76 5.62
N LYS A 122 6.34 10.75 5.82
CA LYS A 122 5.08 10.57 6.55
C LYS A 122 3.92 10.75 5.61
N PHE A 123 2.96 9.82 5.69
CA PHE A 123 1.78 9.80 4.82
C PHE A 123 0.50 9.70 5.65
N ASN A 124 -0.57 10.30 5.14
CA ASN A 124 -1.93 9.96 5.54
C ASN A 124 -2.51 9.00 4.51
N CYS A 125 -3.07 7.89 4.97
CA CYS A 125 -3.63 6.86 4.11
C CYS A 125 -5.07 6.55 4.47
N THR A 126 -5.89 6.30 3.46
CA THR A 126 -7.24 5.77 3.61
C THR A 126 -7.46 4.61 2.66
N ALA A 127 -8.30 3.68 3.05
CA ALA A 127 -8.81 2.62 2.17
C ALA A 127 -10.33 2.69 2.17
N LYS A 128 -10.92 2.57 0.99
CA LYS A 128 -12.37 2.63 0.79
C LYS A 128 -12.83 1.44 -0.04
N VAL A 129 -14.07 1.01 0.19
CA VAL A 129 -14.80 0.07 -0.65
C VAL A 129 -16.08 0.77 -1.09
N GLU A 130 -16.28 0.87 -2.41
CA GLU A 130 -17.46 1.55 -2.98
C GLU A 130 -17.69 2.95 -2.37
N GLY A 131 -16.61 3.71 -2.17
CA GLY A 131 -16.65 5.05 -1.61
C GLY A 131 -16.79 5.14 -0.10
N GLU A 132 -17.00 4.03 0.59
CA GLU A 132 -17.11 3.97 2.05
C GLU A 132 -15.75 3.75 2.69
N LEU A 133 -15.40 4.59 3.67
CA LEU A 133 -14.16 4.47 4.42
C LEU A 133 -14.14 3.18 5.25
N VAL A 134 -13.16 2.32 5.01
CA VAL A 134 -13.00 1.07 5.76
C VAL A 134 -11.81 1.09 6.71
N THR A 135 -10.74 1.80 6.36
CA THR A 135 -9.53 1.89 7.18
C THR A 135 -8.84 3.23 6.95
N SER A 136 -8.28 3.80 8.01
CA SER A 136 -7.41 4.98 7.93
C SER A 136 -6.19 4.79 8.81
N ALA A 137 -5.06 5.41 8.43
CA ALA A 137 -3.81 5.33 9.19
C ALA A 137 -2.84 6.43 8.78
N GLU A 138 -1.92 6.78 9.68
CA GLU A 138 -0.70 7.49 9.35
C GLU A 138 0.41 6.46 9.17
N ILE A 139 1.20 6.58 8.11
CA ILE A 139 2.30 5.67 7.81
C ILE A 139 3.61 6.44 7.74
N LEU A 140 4.63 5.92 8.42
CA LEU A 140 5.97 6.47 8.43
C LEU A 140 6.92 5.46 7.81
N CYS A 141 7.66 5.88 6.79
CA CYS A 141 8.60 5.04 6.08
C CYS A 141 9.94 5.73 5.92
N THR A 142 10.98 4.94 5.74
CA THR A 142 12.33 5.43 5.44
C THR A 142 12.95 4.65 4.30
N GLN A 143 13.83 5.32 3.57
CA GLN A 143 14.70 4.65 2.60
C GLN A 143 16.05 4.37 3.26
N LYS A 144 16.52 3.14 3.07
CA LYS A 144 17.85 2.72 3.52
C LYS A 144 18.61 2.07 2.37
N LYS A 145 19.94 2.18 2.41
CA LYS A 145 20.77 1.31 1.57
C LYS A 145 20.63 -0.13 2.06
N ALA A 146 20.38 -1.05 1.13
CA ALA A 146 20.42 -2.47 1.45
C ALA A 146 21.82 -2.83 1.92
N ASN A 147 21.94 -3.64 2.98
CA ASN A 147 23.23 -4.20 3.38
C ASN A 147 23.70 -5.20 2.33
N ASN A 148 24.95 -5.04 1.91
CA ASN A 148 25.59 -5.99 1.00
C ASN A 148 25.93 -7.29 1.72
#